data_7733971641d1ed4977438ea5efa6e70a
#
_entry.id   7733971641d1ed4977438ea5efa6e70a
#
_cell.length_a   1.000
_cell.length_b   1.000
_cell.length_c   1.000
_cell.angle_alpha   90.00
_cell.angle_beta   90.00
_cell.angle_gamma   90.00
#
_symmetry.space_group_name_H-M   'P 1'
#
loop_
_entity.id
_entity.type
_entity.pdbx_description
1 polymer ?
#
loop_
_entity_poly.entity_id
_entity_poly.type
_entity_poly.pdbx_seq_one_letter_code
_entity_poly.pdbx_strand_id
1 'polypeptide(L)'
;EVIDAIKDAGMIPGIWIEPEVIGVKSPMAQKLPDSAFFQRHGKRVVEQERYLLDLRDPAARRHLDSVIDRLVGEYGIGYFKFDYNVSPGAGTDYDADAPGAGLLGHNRAYSDWIDGLRERYPDVILENCSSGGMREDFAQTSRFQVQSTSDQQDFRLYPVIAAASPMMVLPEQAASWAYPQSDMGAEETAFNINTTFLGRFFLSGYLNRMNERQLAWVQEGVNAYKKHVQPVIGESKPFWPMGLPGWNDKVLALGLDAGDRALATVWSRDSEGGDVRLHLDR
;
A
#
# COMPACT_ATOMS: atom_id res chain seq x y z
N GLU A 1 8.28 -23.24 6.94
CA GLU A 1 7.70 -23.93 5.78
C GLU A 1 7.22 -22.93 4.70
N VAL A 2 6.22 -22.03 4.93
CA VAL A 2 5.79 -21.06 3.90
C VAL A 2 6.86 -20.01 3.63
N ILE A 3 7.42 -19.43 4.68
CA ILE A 3 8.49 -18.41 4.58
C ILE A 3 9.73 -18.98 3.89
N ASP A 4 10.09 -20.22 4.20
CA ASP A 4 11.24 -20.90 3.59
C ASP A 4 11.01 -21.11 2.10
N ALA A 5 9.80 -21.57 1.71
CA ALA A 5 9.45 -21.73 0.30
C ALA A 5 9.50 -20.40 -0.50
N ILE A 6 9.13 -19.27 0.12
CA ILE A 6 9.26 -17.95 -0.48
C ILE A 6 10.74 -17.61 -0.71
N LYS A 7 11.60 -17.86 0.29
CA LYS A 7 13.04 -17.61 0.18
C LYS A 7 13.71 -18.52 -0.85
N ASP A 8 13.35 -19.82 -0.84
CA ASP A 8 13.88 -20.80 -1.78
C ASP A 8 13.52 -20.47 -3.26
N ALA A 9 12.39 -19.76 -3.45
CA ALA A 9 12.01 -19.21 -4.74
C ALA A 9 12.73 -17.89 -5.10
N GLY A 10 13.68 -17.43 -4.28
CA GLY A 10 14.43 -16.18 -4.50
C GLY A 10 13.64 -14.91 -4.22
N MET A 11 12.53 -15.00 -3.47
CA MET A 11 11.68 -13.87 -3.12
C MET A 11 11.96 -13.38 -1.68
N ILE A 12 11.65 -12.10 -1.43
CA ILE A 12 11.68 -11.52 -0.08
C ILE A 12 10.35 -11.83 0.61
N PRO A 13 10.33 -12.53 1.76
CA PRO A 13 9.10 -12.78 2.48
C PRO A 13 8.55 -11.51 3.11
N GLY A 14 7.26 -11.27 2.92
CA GLY A 14 6.53 -10.14 3.47
C GLY A 14 5.43 -10.56 4.42
N ILE A 15 5.05 -9.64 5.33
CA ILE A 15 3.94 -9.84 6.26
C ILE A 15 3.10 -8.57 6.40
N TRP A 16 1.79 -8.77 6.54
CA TRP A 16 0.84 -7.71 6.89
C TRP A 16 0.66 -7.66 8.41
N ILE A 17 0.68 -6.45 8.96
CA ILE A 17 0.37 -6.20 10.38
C ILE A 17 -0.37 -4.86 10.55
N GLU A 18 -1.11 -4.73 11.65
CA GLU A 18 -1.67 -3.46 12.14
C GLU A 18 -0.89 -3.02 13.40
N PRO A 19 0.20 -2.23 13.26
CA PRO A 19 1.10 -1.97 14.38
C PRO A 19 0.50 -1.07 15.47
N GLU A 20 -0.51 -0.28 15.16
CA GLU A 20 -1.07 0.70 16.10
C GLU A 20 -2.28 0.16 16.90
N VAL A 21 -2.57 -1.14 16.84
CA VAL A 21 -3.70 -1.72 17.55
C VAL A 21 -3.37 -3.06 18.21
N ILE A 22 -4.15 -3.39 19.25
CA ILE A 22 -4.14 -4.69 19.92
C ILE A 22 -5.57 -5.21 20.02
N GLY A 23 -5.85 -6.40 19.54
CA GLY A 23 -7.17 -7.03 19.71
C GLY A 23 -7.57 -7.14 21.18
N VAL A 24 -8.81 -6.81 21.52
CA VAL A 24 -9.30 -6.81 22.93
C VAL A 24 -9.14 -8.16 23.62
N LYS A 25 -9.12 -9.27 22.87
CA LYS A 25 -8.93 -10.63 23.37
C LYS A 25 -7.46 -11.07 23.40
N SER A 26 -6.55 -10.23 22.91
CA SER A 26 -5.12 -10.55 22.88
C SER A 26 -4.57 -10.61 24.32
N PRO A 27 -3.71 -11.62 24.64
CA PRO A 27 -2.99 -11.62 25.93
C PRO A 27 -2.17 -10.37 26.18
N MET A 28 -1.72 -9.68 25.11
CA MET A 28 -0.96 -8.42 25.23
C MET A 28 -1.82 -7.25 25.71
N ALA A 29 -3.13 -7.27 25.46
CA ALA A 29 -4.05 -6.28 26.01
C ALA A 29 -4.09 -6.29 27.55
N GLN A 30 -3.77 -7.42 28.17
CA GLN A 30 -3.70 -7.58 29.64
C GLN A 30 -2.29 -7.34 30.18
N LYS A 31 -1.25 -7.56 29.40
CA LYS A 31 0.16 -7.45 29.83
C LYS A 31 0.69 -6.01 29.75
N LEU A 32 0.22 -5.25 28.78
CA LEU A 32 0.62 -3.86 28.63
C LEU A 32 -0.10 -2.97 29.65
N PRO A 33 0.57 -1.93 30.20
CA PRO A 33 -0.05 -0.98 31.11
C PRO A 33 -1.12 -0.15 30.38
N ASP A 34 -2.08 0.41 31.14
CA ASP A 34 -3.13 1.24 30.57
C ASP A 34 -2.59 2.48 29.84
N SER A 35 -1.44 3.02 30.29
CA SER A 35 -0.75 4.13 29.64
C SER A 35 -0.31 3.84 28.20
N ALA A 36 -0.15 2.56 27.84
CA ALA A 36 0.22 2.14 26.49
C ALA A 36 -0.95 2.17 25.48
N PHE A 37 -2.13 2.58 25.94
CA PHE A 37 -3.34 2.61 25.11
C PHE A 37 -3.98 4.00 25.09
N PHE A 38 -4.62 4.34 23.98
CA PHE A 38 -5.51 5.48 23.93
C PHE A 38 -6.58 5.38 25.00
N GLN A 39 -6.78 6.47 25.74
CA GLN A 39 -7.82 6.57 26.75
C GLN A 39 -8.69 7.80 26.49
N ARG A 40 -9.95 7.69 26.90
CA ARG A 40 -10.90 8.81 27.03
C ARG A 40 -11.67 8.66 28.32
N HIS A 41 -11.61 9.72 29.15
CA HIS A 41 -12.25 9.74 30.48
C HIS A 41 -11.81 8.55 31.36
N GLY A 42 -10.50 8.22 31.30
CA GLY A 42 -9.90 7.15 32.10
C GLY A 42 -10.26 5.72 31.61
N LYS A 43 -10.80 5.55 30.40
CA LYS A 43 -11.11 4.24 29.81
C LYS A 43 -10.39 4.07 28.48
N ARG A 44 -9.86 2.87 28.24
CA ARG A 44 -9.24 2.53 26.95
C ARG A 44 -10.23 2.73 25.81
N VAL A 45 -9.76 3.33 24.73
CA VAL A 45 -10.54 3.48 23.49
C VAL A 45 -10.61 2.12 22.79
N VAL A 46 -11.81 1.71 22.43
CA VAL A 46 -12.09 0.50 21.67
C VAL A 46 -12.70 0.88 20.34
N GLU A 47 -12.12 0.33 19.27
CA GLU A 47 -12.64 0.47 17.91
C GLU A 47 -12.58 -0.88 17.20
N GLN A 48 -13.70 -1.36 16.70
CA GLN A 48 -13.81 -2.65 15.99
C GLN A 48 -13.13 -3.82 16.73
N GLU A 49 -13.41 -3.98 18.02
CA GLU A 49 -12.81 -4.98 18.91
C GLU A 49 -11.28 -4.88 19.06
N ARG A 50 -10.70 -3.70 18.86
CA ARG A 50 -9.28 -3.39 19.04
C ARG A 50 -9.09 -2.23 20.01
N TYR A 51 -8.07 -2.30 20.85
CA TYR A 51 -7.53 -1.16 21.58
C TYR A 51 -6.49 -0.45 20.71
N LEU A 52 -6.53 0.88 20.68
CA LEU A 52 -5.49 1.67 20.00
C LEU A 52 -4.28 1.79 20.90
N LEU A 53 -3.10 1.45 20.40
CA LEU A 53 -1.82 1.68 21.08
C LEU A 53 -1.47 3.16 21.05
N ASP A 54 -0.85 3.64 22.12
CA ASP A 54 -0.31 4.99 22.21
C ASP A 54 1.23 4.94 22.12
N LEU A 55 1.77 5.28 20.97
CA LEU A 55 3.21 5.23 20.74
C LEU A 55 3.98 6.35 21.47
N ARG A 56 3.31 7.27 22.16
CA ARG A 56 3.96 8.16 23.12
C ARG A 56 4.50 7.38 24.33
N ASP A 57 3.82 6.28 24.68
CA ASP A 57 4.24 5.39 25.78
C ASP A 57 5.39 4.47 25.37
N PRO A 58 6.49 4.44 26.17
CA PRO A 58 7.62 3.55 25.87
C PRO A 58 7.30 2.05 25.91
N ALA A 59 6.27 1.61 26.66
CA ALA A 59 5.89 0.19 26.70
C ALA A 59 5.24 -0.25 25.38
N ALA A 60 4.41 0.61 24.76
CA ALA A 60 3.86 0.37 23.43
C ALA A 60 4.97 0.22 22.40
N ARG A 61 5.93 1.16 22.37
CA ARG A 61 7.08 1.09 21.44
C ARG A 61 7.93 -0.15 21.65
N ARG A 62 8.33 -0.47 22.89
CA ARG A 62 9.10 -1.70 23.18
C ARG A 62 8.37 -2.97 22.74
N HIS A 63 7.06 -3.02 22.89
CA HIS A 63 6.29 -4.14 22.40
C HIS A 63 6.40 -4.29 20.89
N LEU A 64 6.17 -3.21 20.14
CA LEU A 64 6.29 -3.23 18.67
C LEU A 64 7.71 -3.55 18.22
N ASP A 65 8.73 -2.95 18.85
CA ASP A 65 10.13 -3.25 18.55
C ASP A 65 10.41 -4.74 18.71
N SER A 66 9.96 -5.36 19.83
CA SER A 66 10.15 -6.80 20.06
C SER A 66 9.46 -7.69 19.01
N VAL A 67 8.32 -7.24 18.47
CA VAL A 67 7.61 -7.95 17.40
C VAL A 67 8.38 -7.85 16.09
N ILE A 68 8.81 -6.65 15.70
CA ILE A 68 9.58 -6.44 14.47
C ILE A 68 10.93 -7.15 14.54
N ASP A 69 11.67 -7.00 15.64
CA ASP A 69 12.98 -7.64 15.84
C ASP A 69 12.90 -9.16 15.70
N ARG A 70 11.84 -9.77 16.25
CA ARG A 70 11.59 -11.19 16.09
C ARG A 70 11.25 -11.58 14.65
N LEU A 71 10.37 -10.82 13.99
CA LEU A 71 9.95 -11.12 12.61
C LEU A 71 11.13 -11.00 11.63
N VAL A 72 11.97 -9.99 11.80
CA VAL A 72 13.17 -9.81 10.98
C VAL A 72 14.24 -10.86 11.36
N GLY A 73 14.58 -10.97 12.66
CA GLY A 73 15.70 -11.77 13.12
C GLY A 73 15.47 -13.29 13.06
N GLU A 74 14.28 -13.77 13.48
CA GLU A 74 13.99 -15.21 13.54
C GLU A 74 13.40 -15.73 12.23
N TYR A 75 12.53 -14.94 11.57
CA TYR A 75 11.82 -15.38 10.37
C TYR A 75 12.41 -14.82 9.08
N GLY A 76 13.23 -13.76 9.16
CA GLY A 76 13.86 -13.10 8.01
C GLY A 76 12.84 -12.41 7.13
N ILE A 77 11.82 -11.79 7.75
CA ILE A 77 10.87 -10.94 7.04
C ILE A 77 11.60 -9.70 6.56
N GLY A 78 11.51 -9.40 5.27
CA GLY A 78 12.14 -8.23 4.65
C GLY A 78 11.14 -7.25 4.04
N TYR A 79 9.84 -7.50 4.19
CA TYR A 79 8.79 -6.61 3.72
C TYR A 79 7.65 -6.57 4.74
N PHE A 80 7.21 -5.36 5.12
CA PHE A 80 6.06 -5.18 5.99
C PHE A 80 5.03 -4.27 5.32
N LYS A 81 3.78 -4.74 5.27
CA LYS A 81 2.63 -3.91 5.00
C LYS A 81 2.01 -3.49 6.33
N PHE A 82 2.18 -2.22 6.70
CA PHE A 82 1.60 -1.63 7.90
C PHE A 82 0.24 -1.04 7.56
N ASP A 83 -0.79 -1.57 8.19
CA ASP A 83 -2.16 -1.16 7.94
C ASP A 83 -2.77 -0.45 9.16
N TYR A 84 -3.74 0.42 8.91
CA TYR A 84 -4.45 1.17 9.94
C TYR A 84 -5.94 1.25 9.60
N ASN A 85 -6.69 0.26 10.05
CA ASN A 85 -8.11 0.07 9.70
C ASN A 85 -9.05 0.48 10.83
N VAL A 86 -8.69 1.46 11.63
CA VAL A 86 -9.48 1.98 12.75
C VAL A 86 -9.62 3.49 12.66
N SER A 87 -10.69 4.02 13.25
CA SER A 87 -10.84 5.47 13.43
C SER A 87 -10.50 5.85 14.87
N PRO A 88 -9.50 6.70 15.11
CA PRO A 88 -9.17 7.14 16.45
C PRO A 88 -10.21 8.08 17.05
N GLY A 89 -11.21 8.52 16.26
CA GLY A 89 -12.22 9.48 16.67
C GLY A 89 -11.59 10.77 17.17
N ALA A 90 -11.97 11.21 18.38
CA ALA A 90 -11.41 12.42 18.99
C ALA A 90 -9.94 12.27 19.44
N GLY A 91 -9.40 11.04 19.46
CA GLY A 91 -8.05 10.77 19.92
C GLY A 91 -8.00 10.27 21.37
N THR A 92 -6.97 10.68 22.14
CA THR A 92 -6.73 10.29 23.52
C THR A 92 -6.53 11.53 24.42
N ASP A 93 -7.22 11.57 25.56
CA ASP A 93 -7.05 12.61 26.57
C ASP A 93 -6.04 12.21 27.67
N TYR A 94 -5.50 11.00 27.63
CA TYR A 94 -4.48 10.55 28.57
C TYR A 94 -3.17 11.31 28.32
N ASP A 95 -2.66 11.93 29.40
CA ASP A 95 -1.42 12.74 29.37
C ASP A 95 -1.38 13.73 28.19
N ALA A 96 -2.48 14.47 28.02
CA ALA A 96 -2.65 15.47 26.98
C ALA A 96 -3.67 16.53 27.38
N ASP A 97 -3.46 17.76 26.92
CA ASP A 97 -4.36 18.89 27.19
C ASP A 97 -5.75 18.71 26.55
N ALA A 98 -5.82 17.96 25.49
CA ALA A 98 -7.05 17.63 24.77
C ALA A 98 -6.86 16.34 23.93
N PRO A 99 -7.95 15.63 23.59
CA PRO A 99 -7.84 14.38 22.81
C PRO A 99 -7.11 14.55 21.48
N GLY A 100 -7.33 15.67 20.78
CA GLY A 100 -6.63 15.96 19.52
C GLY A 100 -5.13 16.22 19.71
N ALA A 101 -4.72 16.81 20.84
CA ALA A 101 -3.30 16.98 21.16
C ALA A 101 -2.63 15.64 21.44
N GLY A 102 -3.32 14.73 22.14
CA GLY A 102 -2.84 13.36 22.35
C GLY A 102 -2.71 12.58 21.03
N LEU A 103 -3.68 12.70 20.13
CA LEU A 103 -3.62 12.09 18.79
C LEU A 103 -2.45 12.64 17.96
N LEU A 104 -2.24 13.95 17.95
CA LEU A 104 -1.10 14.56 17.25
C LEU A 104 0.23 14.07 17.85
N GLY A 105 0.33 13.97 19.18
CA GLY A 105 1.50 13.41 19.85
C GLY A 105 1.77 11.96 19.45
N HIS A 106 0.74 11.14 19.39
CA HIS A 106 0.84 9.76 18.91
C HIS A 106 1.32 9.68 17.45
N ASN A 107 0.73 10.47 16.55
CA ASN A 107 1.12 10.47 15.13
C ASN A 107 2.60 10.87 14.95
N ARG A 108 3.10 11.82 15.73
CA ARG A 108 4.52 12.18 15.76
C ARG A 108 5.39 11.03 16.27
N ALA A 109 4.98 10.40 17.38
CA ALA A 109 5.69 9.26 17.95
C ALA A 109 5.69 8.03 17.01
N TYR A 110 4.62 7.84 16.23
CA TYR A 110 4.57 6.83 15.18
C TYR A 110 5.57 7.14 14.06
N SER A 111 5.61 8.39 13.59
CA SER A 111 6.59 8.82 12.58
C SER A 111 8.04 8.62 13.04
N ASP A 112 8.35 9.01 14.30
CA ASP A 112 9.67 8.80 14.90
C ASP A 112 10.01 7.32 15.03
N TRP A 113 9.03 6.47 15.34
CA TRP A 113 9.21 5.02 15.40
C TRP A 113 9.51 4.42 14.04
N ILE A 114 8.83 4.86 12.97
CA ILE A 114 9.13 4.43 11.58
C ILE A 114 10.53 4.86 11.17
N ASP A 115 10.94 6.10 11.49
CA ASP A 115 12.30 6.58 11.20
C ASP A 115 13.34 5.70 11.91
N GLY A 116 13.12 5.36 13.19
CA GLY A 116 13.98 4.43 13.93
C GLY A 116 14.00 2.99 13.38
N LEU A 117 12.89 2.50 12.82
CA LEU A 117 12.88 1.20 12.12
C LEU A 117 13.74 1.22 10.85
N ARG A 118 13.65 2.29 10.07
CA ARG A 118 14.44 2.45 8.83
C ARG A 118 15.93 2.56 9.11
N GLU A 119 16.32 3.20 10.21
CA GLU A 119 17.71 3.24 10.66
C GLU A 119 18.22 1.88 11.11
N ARG A 120 17.40 1.13 11.86
CA ARG A 120 17.75 -0.19 12.39
C ARG A 120 17.75 -1.30 11.33
N TYR A 121 16.85 -1.20 10.36
CA TYR A 121 16.65 -2.18 9.29
C TYR A 121 16.58 -1.52 7.91
N PRO A 122 17.70 -0.96 7.39
CA PRO A 122 17.69 -0.18 6.15
C PRO A 122 17.30 -0.97 4.91
N ASP A 123 17.46 -2.30 4.93
CA ASP A 123 17.11 -3.19 3.81
C ASP A 123 15.66 -3.68 3.86
N VAL A 124 14.93 -3.41 4.95
CA VAL A 124 13.51 -3.79 5.08
C VAL A 124 12.64 -2.79 4.34
N ILE A 125 11.73 -3.31 3.52
CA ILE A 125 10.77 -2.51 2.78
C ILE A 125 9.50 -2.31 3.63
N LEU A 126 9.09 -1.06 3.77
CA LEU A 126 7.86 -0.69 4.47
C LEU A 126 6.81 -0.18 3.48
N GLU A 127 5.63 -0.77 3.50
CA GLU A 127 4.44 -0.33 2.78
C GLU A 127 3.45 0.30 3.75
N ASN A 128 3.05 1.55 3.48
CA ASN A 128 1.97 2.21 4.20
C ASN A 128 0.62 1.81 3.61
N CYS A 129 -0.32 1.49 4.48
CA CYS A 129 -1.71 1.19 4.14
C CYS A 129 -2.64 1.73 5.22
N SER A 130 -3.83 2.11 4.83
CA SER A 130 -4.95 2.38 5.73
C SER A 130 -6.23 2.14 4.92
N SER A 131 -6.77 0.94 4.95
CA SER A 131 -7.86 0.53 4.06
C SER A 131 -7.59 0.99 2.61
N GLY A 132 -6.40 0.69 2.10
CA GLY A 132 -5.85 1.27 0.88
C GLY A 132 -5.17 2.62 1.15
N GLY A 133 -5.59 3.69 0.46
CA GLY A 133 -4.96 5.00 0.47
C GLY A 133 -5.53 6.02 1.47
N MET A 134 -6.31 5.62 2.50
CA MET A 134 -6.95 6.59 3.41
C MET A 134 -5.95 7.39 4.28
N ARG A 135 -4.72 6.96 4.40
CA ARG A 135 -3.64 7.64 5.15
C ARG A 135 -2.46 7.97 4.23
N GLU A 136 -2.78 8.48 3.06
CA GLU A 136 -1.86 8.86 2.00
C GLU A 136 -1.50 10.35 2.15
N ASP A 137 -0.74 10.67 3.19
CA ASP A 137 -0.26 12.02 3.47
C ASP A 137 1.27 12.09 3.36
N PHE A 138 1.82 13.32 3.26
CA PHE A 138 3.26 13.51 3.08
C PHE A 138 4.09 13.06 4.28
N ALA A 139 3.53 13.00 5.49
CA ALA A 139 4.25 12.48 6.65
C ALA A 139 4.51 10.98 6.50
N GLN A 140 3.55 10.25 5.92
CA GLN A 140 3.68 8.83 5.65
C GLN A 140 4.51 8.58 4.37
N THR A 141 4.13 9.19 3.24
CA THR A 141 4.79 8.93 1.95
C THR A 141 6.26 9.32 1.92
N SER A 142 6.71 10.25 2.79
CA SER A 142 8.14 10.57 2.95
C SER A 142 8.95 9.50 3.71
N ARG A 143 8.29 8.57 4.40
CA ARG A 143 8.92 7.56 5.26
C ARG A 143 8.82 6.15 4.71
N PHE A 144 7.76 5.85 3.98
CA PHE A 144 7.51 4.53 3.43
C PHE A 144 8.01 4.41 1.98
N GLN A 145 8.61 3.28 1.63
CA GLN A 145 9.06 3.03 0.27
C GLN A 145 7.91 2.71 -0.68
N VAL A 146 6.79 2.21 -0.13
CA VAL A 146 5.61 1.80 -0.88
C VAL A 146 4.35 2.34 -0.23
N GLN A 147 3.41 2.81 -1.04
CA GLN A 147 2.10 3.29 -0.63
C GLN A 147 0.99 2.46 -1.30
N SER A 148 0.18 1.82 -0.50
CA SER A 148 -1.06 1.17 -0.97
C SER A 148 -2.04 2.23 -1.46
N THR A 149 -2.53 2.13 -2.69
CA THR A 149 -3.35 3.19 -3.29
C THR A 149 -4.84 2.99 -3.09
N SER A 150 -5.33 1.74 -3.02
CA SER A 150 -6.73 1.42 -2.78
C SER A 150 -6.95 -0.07 -2.54
N ASP A 151 -8.02 -0.41 -1.81
CA ASP A 151 -8.55 -1.77 -1.69
C ASP A 151 -9.66 -2.08 -2.74
N GLN A 152 -9.82 -1.24 -3.76
CA GLN A 152 -10.79 -1.47 -4.83
C GLN A 152 -10.47 -2.74 -5.60
N GLN A 153 -11.40 -3.70 -5.65
CA GLN A 153 -11.23 -4.97 -6.35
C GLN A 153 -11.92 -5.01 -7.72
N ASP A 154 -12.86 -4.08 -7.97
CA ASP A 154 -13.44 -3.95 -9.30
C ASP A 154 -12.40 -3.36 -10.27
N PHE A 155 -11.89 -4.21 -11.14
CA PHE A 155 -10.84 -3.86 -12.09
C PHE A 155 -11.26 -2.78 -13.10
N ARG A 156 -12.57 -2.57 -13.31
CA ARG A 156 -13.09 -1.49 -14.18
C ARG A 156 -13.10 -0.13 -13.49
N LEU A 157 -13.18 -0.11 -12.15
CA LEU A 157 -13.13 1.11 -11.36
C LEU A 157 -11.71 1.52 -10.98
N TYR A 158 -10.83 0.55 -10.77
CA TYR A 158 -9.47 0.78 -10.31
C TYR A 158 -8.61 1.69 -11.22
N PRO A 159 -8.75 1.69 -12.56
CA PRO A 159 -7.94 2.54 -13.43
C PRO A 159 -7.98 4.03 -13.12
N VAL A 160 -9.11 4.54 -12.61
CA VAL A 160 -9.21 5.95 -12.17
C VAL A 160 -8.29 6.22 -10.98
N ILE A 161 -8.25 5.28 -10.04
CA ILE A 161 -7.39 5.37 -8.85
C ILE A 161 -5.92 5.26 -9.27
N ALA A 162 -5.58 4.28 -10.09
CA ALA A 162 -4.22 4.08 -10.59
C ALA A 162 -3.70 5.29 -11.38
N ALA A 163 -4.55 5.89 -12.23
CA ALA A 163 -4.19 7.07 -12.98
C ALA A 163 -4.10 8.34 -12.11
N ALA A 164 -4.87 8.42 -11.01
CA ALA A 164 -4.86 9.54 -10.09
C ALA A 164 -3.71 9.47 -9.05
N SER A 165 -3.26 8.27 -8.68
CA SER A 165 -2.25 8.06 -7.62
C SER A 165 -0.99 8.91 -7.78
N PRO A 166 -0.43 9.12 -8.99
CA PRO A 166 0.77 9.95 -9.15
C PRO A 166 0.58 11.44 -8.87
N MET A 167 -0.63 11.90 -8.54
CA MET A 167 -0.84 13.24 -8.00
C MET A 167 -0.43 13.37 -6.52
N MET A 168 -0.32 12.26 -5.80
CA MET A 168 -0.02 12.23 -4.37
C MET A 168 1.28 11.50 -4.04
N VAL A 169 1.63 10.47 -4.79
CA VAL A 169 2.80 9.61 -4.56
C VAL A 169 3.60 9.44 -5.84
N LEU A 170 4.89 9.15 -5.70
CA LEU A 170 5.71 8.85 -6.87
C LEU A 170 5.28 7.55 -7.54
N PRO A 171 5.38 7.41 -8.87
CA PRO A 171 5.00 6.19 -9.57
C PRO A 171 5.66 4.93 -8.98
N GLU A 172 6.93 5.01 -8.60
CA GLU A 172 7.67 3.90 -7.99
C GLU A 172 7.23 3.57 -6.55
N GLN A 173 6.45 4.43 -5.90
CA GLN A 173 5.84 4.17 -4.59
C GLN A 173 4.41 3.65 -4.70
N ALA A 174 3.70 3.99 -5.77
CA ALA A 174 2.27 3.72 -5.94
C ALA A 174 1.99 2.22 -6.14
N ALA A 175 1.58 1.52 -5.08
CA ALA A 175 1.16 0.13 -5.17
C ALA A 175 -0.28 0.06 -5.70
N SER A 176 -0.40 -0.23 -6.99
CA SER A 176 -1.66 -0.48 -7.66
C SER A 176 -1.84 -1.99 -7.90
N TRP A 177 -3.06 -2.50 -7.64
CA TRP A 177 -3.32 -3.92 -7.58
C TRP A 177 -3.94 -4.44 -8.88
N ALA A 178 -3.37 -5.52 -9.44
CA ALA A 178 -4.01 -6.33 -10.46
C ALA A 178 -4.57 -7.61 -9.82
N TYR A 179 -5.82 -7.91 -10.12
CA TYR A 179 -6.55 -9.08 -9.60
C TYR A 179 -6.95 -10.04 -10.75
N PRO A 180 -6.02 -10.57 -11.54
CA PRO A 180 -6.37 -11.53 -12.60
C PRO A 180 -6.99 -12.78 -11.99
N GLN A 181 -8.08 -13.27 -12.60
CA GLN A 181 -8.88 -14.39 -12.12
C GLN A 181 -9.08 -15.44 -13.21
N SER A 182 -9.39 -16.67 -12.78
CA SER A 182 -9.59 -17.80 -13.69
C SER A 182 -10.84 -17.73 -14.59
N ASP A 183 -11.77 -16.83 -14.28
CA ASP A 183 -12.97 -16.56 -15.06
C ASP A 183 -12.79 -15.44 -16.10
N MET A 184 -11.62 -14.78 -16.11
CA MET A 184 -11.30 -13.70 -17.03
C MET A 184 -10.75 -14.21 -18.36
N GLY A 185 -11.16 -13.56 -19.46
CA GLY A 185 -10.58 -13.73 -20.79
C GLY A 185 -9.25 -12.98 -20.95
N ALA A 186 -8.66 -13.04 -22.14
CA ALA A 186 -7.37 -12.40 -22.43
C ALA A 186 -7.45 -10.88 -22.29
N GLU A 187 -8.50 -10.26 -22.80
CA GLU A 187 -8.71 -8.82 -22.78
C GLU A 187 -8.89 -8.30 -21.35
N GLU A 188 -9.73 -8.97 -20.53
CA GLU A 188 -9.93 -8.62 -19.14
C GLU A 188 -8.66 -8.80 -18.30
N THR A 189 -7.91 -9.88 -18.56
CA THR A 189 -6.61 -10.10 -17.90
C THR A 189 -5.61 -9.01 -18.25
N ALA A 190 -5.48 -8.63 -19.52
CA ALA A 190 -4.60 -7.56 -19.97
C ALA A 190 -5.03 -6.19 -19.41
N PHE A 191 -6.35 -5.90 -19.41
CA PHE A 191 -6.90 -4.69 -18.83
C PHE A 191 -6.55 -4.57 -17.34
N ASN A 192 -6.74 -5.68 -16.60
CA ASN A 192 -6.43 -5.76 -15.17
C ASN A 192 -4.94 -5.55 -14.90
N ILE A 193 -4.06 -6.21 -15.66
CA ILE A 193 -2.61 -6.05 -15.54
C ILE A 193 -2.18 -4.61 -15.83
N ASN A 194 -2.76 -3.95 -16.81
CA ASN A 194 -2.47 -2.55 -17.13
C ASN A 194 -2.75 -1.60 -15.97
N THR A 195 -3.62 -1.96 -15.04
CA THR A 195 -3.94 -1.16 -13.85
C THR A 195 -2.71 -0.94 -12.95
N THR A 196 -1.82 -1.92 -12.87
CA THR A 196 -0.60 -1.83 -12.06
C THR A 196 0.66 -1.46 -12.87
N PHE A 197 0.53 -1.28 -14.19
CA PHE A 197 1.66 -1.25 -15.12
C PHE A 197 2.56 -0.01 -14.96
N LEU A 198 2.00 1.16 -14.68
CA LEU A 198 2.76 2.40 -14.50
C LEU A 198 2.94 2.81 -13.02
N GLY A 199 2.89 1.83 -12.11
CA GLY A 199 3.17 1.96 -10.70
C GLY A 199 4.03 0.80 -10.21
N ARG A 200 3.95 0.48 -8.90
CA ARG A 200 4.47 -0.80 -8.38
C ARG A 200 3.57 -1.92 -8.88
N PHE A 201 4.19 -2.92 -9.51
CA PHE A 201 3.48 -4.02 -10.11
C PHE A 201 3.08 -5.06 -9.06
N PHE A 202 1.81 -5.05 -8.65
CA PHE A 202 1.25 -6.00 -7.68
C PHE A 202 0.26 -6.95 -8.34
N LEU A 203 0.46 -8.25 -8.13
CA LEU A 203 -0.47 -9.30 -8.53
C LEU A 203 -1.14 -9.88 -7.28
N SER A 204 -2.45 -9.70 -7.16
CA SER A 204 -3.26 -10.13 -6.01
C SER A 204 -4.40 -11.07 -6.40
N GLY A 205 -4.46 -11.53 -7.64
CA GLY A 205 -5.43 -12.51 -8.12
C GLY A 205 -5.11 -13.94 -7.70
N TYR A 206 -6.08 -14.84 -7.90
CA TYR A 206 -5.91 -16.28 -7.61
C TYR A 206 -5.18 -16.98 -8.75
N LEU A 207 -3.89 -16.67 -8.97
CA LEU A 207 -3.07 -17.26 -10.04
C LEU A 207 -3.04 -18.78 -9.98
N ASN A 208 -3.10 -19.37 -8.81
CA ASN A 208 -3.14 -20.80 -8.56
C ASN A 208 -4.41 -21.51 -9.10
N ARG A 209 -5.42 -20.74 -9.51
CA ARG A 209 -6.67 -21.24 -10.10
C ARG A 209 -6.71 -21.05 -11.62
N MET A 210 -5.73 -20.34 -12.19
CA MET A 210 -5.64 -20.04 -13.61
C MET A 210 -5.05 -21.24 -14.38
N ASN A 211 -5.51 -21.42 -15.62
CA ASN A 211 -4.91 -22.41 -16.51
C ASN A 211 -3.61 -21.89 -17.16
N GLU A 212 -2.86 -22.77 -17.82
CA GLU A 212 -1.56 -22.44 -18.42
C GLU A 212 -1.63 -21.25 -19.39
N ARG A 213 -2.69 -21.15 -20.20
CA ARG A 213 -2.88 -20.05 -21.14
C ARG A 213 -3.07 -18.72 -20.43
N GLN A 214 -3.86 -18.70 -19.37
CA GLN A 214 -4.09 -17.51 -18.55
C GLN A 214 -2.81 -17.08 -17.81
N LEU A 215 -2.06 -18.04 -17.26
CA LEU A 215 -0.76 -17.76 -16.64
C LEU A 215 0.24 -17.21 -17.66
N ALA A 216 0.19 -17.66 -18.93
CA ALA A 216 1.04 -17.11 -19.99
C ALA A 216 0.74 -15.62 -20.23
N TRP A 217 -0.52 -15.18 -20.21
CA TRP A 217 -0.87 -13.76 -20.33
C TRP A 217 -0.33 -12.91 -19.15
N VAL A 218 -0.45 -13.44 -17.94
CA VAL A 218 0.13 -12.78 -16.75
C VAL A 218 1.65 -12.67 -16.88
N GLN A 219 2.31 -13.75 -17.30
CA GLN A 219 3.76 -13.78 -17.50
C GLN A 219 4.22 -12.78 -18.57
N GLU A 220 3.45 -12.63 -19.65
CA GLU A 220 3.72 -11.63 -20.69
C GLU A 220 3.68 -10.21 -20.09
N GLY A 221 2.65 -9.89 -19.28
CA GLY A 221 2.56 -8.62 -18.58
C GLY A 221 3.74 -8.37 -17.64
N VAL A 222 4.12 -9.36 -16.83
CA VAL A 222 5.30 -9.28 -15.95
C VAL A 222 6.58 -9.01 -16.73
N ASN A 223 6.78 -9.73 -17.86
CA ASN A 223 7.95 -9.56 -18.71
C ASN A 223 7.99 -8.17 -19.35
N ALA A 224 6.84 -7.68 -19.83
CA ALA A 224 6.72 -6.34 -20.40
C ALA A 224 7.04 -5.27 -19.34
N TYR A 225 6.50 -5.39 -18.12
CA TYR A 225 6.82 -4.50 -17.02
C TYR A 225 8.33 -4.47 -16.71
N LYS A 226 8.94 -5.63 -16.51
CA LYS A 226 10.38 -5.76 -16.22
C LYS A 226 11.26 -5.17 -17.31
N LYS A 227 10.84 -5.29 -18.57
CA LYS A 227 11.60 -4.83 -19.73
C LYS A 227 11.45 -3.32 -19.97
N HIS A 228 10.26 -2.79 -19.80
CA HIS A 228 9.93 -1.44 -20.29
C HIS A 228 9.70 -0.41 -19.20
N VAL A 229 9.13 -0.79 -18.06
CA VAL A 229 8.73 0.14 -16.98
C VAL A 229 9.75 0.13 -15.84
N GLN A 230 10.05 -1.04 -15.30
CA GLN A 230 10.94 -1.18 -14.15
C GLN A 230 12.29 -0.44 -14.27
N PRO A 231 12.97 -0.42 -15.44
CA PRO A 231 14.24 0.27 -15.56
C PRO A 231 14.18 1.80 -15.50
N VAL A 232 13.00 2.39 -15.69
CA VAL A 232 12.83 3.85 -15.85
C VAL A 232 11.86 4.49 -14.86
N ILE A 233 11.08 3.71 -14.14
CA ILE A 233 9.99 4.23 -13.31
C ILE A 233 10.48 5.22 -12.25
N GLY A 234 11.63 4.97 -11.61
CA GLY A 234 12.19 5.82 -10.55
C GLY A 234 12.74 7.17 -11.03
N GLU A 235 12.91 7.35 -12.35
CA GLU A 235 13.39 8.61 -12.96
C GLU A 235 12.30 9.27 -13.81
N SER A 236 11.16 8.60 -13.98
CA SER A 236 10.07 9.05 -14.84
C SER A 236 9.19 10.08 -14.16
N LYS A 237 8.66 11.01 -14.96
CA LYS A 237 7.67 11.99 -14.52
C LYS A 237 6.29 11.57 -15.00
N PRO A 238 5.28 11.53 -14.12
CA PRO A 238 3.93 11.23 -14.54
C PRO A 238 3.34 12.40 -15.34
N PHE A 239 2.53 12.06 -16.35
CA PHE A 239 1.72 13.04 -17.09
C PHE A 239 0.38 12.41 -17.48
N TRP A 240 -0.60 13.26 -17.77
CA TRP A 240 -1.97 12.81 -18.06
C TRP A 240 -2.32 13.21 -19.51
N PRO A 241 -2.11 12.30 -20.49
CA PRO A 241 -2.27 12.61 -21.91
C PRO A 241 -3.72 12.89 -22.35
N MET A 242 -4.69 12.67 -21.46
CA MET A 242 -6.10 12.98 -21.66
C MET A 242 -6.66 13.97 -20.60
N GLY A 243 -5.78 14.57 -19.80
CA GLY A 243 -6.16 15.35 -18.62
C GLY A 243 -6.29 14.46 -17.36
N LEU A 244 -6.49 15.10 -16.21
CA LEU A 244 -6.66 14.40 -14.94
C LEU A 244 -7.92 13.52 -14.97
N PRO A 245 -7.85 12.29 -14.42
CA PRO A 245 -8.96 11.35 -14.50
C PRO A 245 -10.15 11.78 -13.63
N GLY A 246 -11.34 11.74 -14.20
CA GLY A 246 -12.59 11.84 -13.48
C GLY A 246 -13.17 10.45 -13.16
N TRP A 247 -13.90 10.33 -12.03
CA TRP A 247 -14.43 9.04 -11.58
C TRP A 247 -15.29 8.31 -12.63
N ASN A 248 -16.03 9.07 -13.43
CA ASN A 248 -16.96 8.54 -14.43
C ASN A 248 -16.40 8.53 -15.86
N ASP A 249 -15.12 8.83 -16.04
CA ASP A 249 -14.51 8.83 -17.37
C ASP A 249 -14.56 7.43 -17.97
N LYS A 250 -15.07 7.33 -19.19
CA LYS A 250 -15.13 6.07 -19.93
C LYS A 250 -13.78 5.66 -20.48
N VAL A 251 -13.00 6.65 -20.88
CA VAL A 251 -11.63 6.46 -21.37
C VAL A 251 -10.70 7.39 -20.60
N LEU A 252 -9.61 6.86 -20.11
CA LEU A 252 -8.61 7.61 -19.36
C LEU A 252 -7.20 7.07 -19.67
N ALA A 253 -6.19 7.88 -19.38
CA ALA A 253 -4.81 7.49 -19.61
C ALA A 253 -3.88 8.03 -18.53
N LEU A 254 -2.82 7.30 -18.27
CA LEU A 254 -1.66 7.74 -17.51
C LEU A 254 -0.41 7.56 -18.36
N GLY A 255 0.51 8.52 -18.33
CA GLY A 255 1.80 8.44 -18.97
C GLY A 255 2.95 8.58 -17.99
N LEU A 256 4.10 8.03 -18.36
CA LEU A 256 5.40 8.26 -17.72
C LEU A 256 6.37 8.79 -18.77
N ASP A 257 6.93 9.98 -18.53
CA ASP A 257 8.00 10.57 -19.33
C ASP A 257 9.35 10.16 -18.75
N ALA A 258 10.09 9.34 -19.48
CA ALA A 258 11.44 8.87 -19.12
C ALA A 258 12.53 9.64 -19.90
N GLY A 259 12.22 10.80 -20.44
CA GLY A 259 13.15 11.68 -21.16
C GLY A 259 13.32 11.29 -22.63
N ASP A 260 13.99 10.20 -22.95
CA ASP A 260 14.18 9.69 -24.31
C ASP A 260 12.95 8.98 -24.89
N ARG A 261 12.06 8.55 -24.02
CA ARG A 261 10.81 7.85 -24.38
C ARG A 261 9.68 8.18 -23.41
N ALA A 262 8.46 7.95 -23.85
CA ALA A 262 7.28 7.95 -23.01
C ALA A 262 6.60 6.59 -23.01
N LEU A 263 6.05 6.22 -21.88
CA LEU A 263 5.17 5.07 -21.70
C LEU A 263 3.78 5.59 -21.41
N ALA A 264 2.76 4.98 -21.97
CA ALA A 264 1.38 5.34 -21.66
C ALA A 264 0.50 4.10 -21.56
N THR A 265 -0.38 4.08 -20.56
CA THR A 265 -1.47 3.13 -20.46
C THR A 265 -2.78 3.86 -20.71
N VAL A 266 -3.62 3.28 -21.56
CA VAL A 266 -4.96 3.78 -21.86
C VAL A 266 -5.96 2.72 -21.44
N TRP A 267 -6.97 3.13 -20.69
CA TRP A 267 -8.08 2.25 -20.29
C TRP A 267 -9.37 2.73 -20.94
N SER A 268 -10.04 1.80 -21.63
CA SER A 268 -11.41 1.99 -22.11
C SER A 268 -12.34 1.14 -21.26
N ARG A 269 -13.08 1.78 -20.36
CA ARG A 269 -13.87 1.12 -19.31
C ARG A 269 -15.25 0.69 -19.76
N ASP A 270 -15.78 1.38 -20.75
CA ASP A 270 -17.15 1.19 -21.22
C ASP A 270 -17.23 1.78 -22.63
N SER A 271 -16.57 1.12 -23.59
CA SER A 271 -16.42 1.68 -24.92
C SER A 271 -17.21 0.93 -25.97
N GLU A 272 -17.82 1.69 -26.84
CA GLU A 272 -18.31 1.25 -28.14
C GLU A 272 -17.21 1.15 -29.20
N GLY A 273 -15.92 1.32 -28.79
CA GLY A 273 -14.78 1.45 -29.67
C GLY A 273 -14.60 2.89 -30.16
N GLY A 274 -13.46 3.19 -30.77
CA GLY A 274 -13.19 4.50 -31.36
C GLY A 274 -11.74 4.92 -31.24
N ASP A 275 -11.38 6.00 -31.94
CA ASP A 275 -10.06 6.60 -31.90
C ASP A 275 -9.88 7.42 -30.61
N VAL A 276 -8.75 7.26 -29.95
CA VAL A 276 -8.35 8.02 -28.76
C VAL A 276 -7.19 8.93 -29.14
N ARG A 277 -7.33 10.23 -28.83
CA ARG A 277 -6.25 11.20 -29.02
C ARG A 277 -5.50 11.40 -27.71
N LEU A 278 -4.20 11.17 -27.75
CA LEU A 278 -3.29 11.41 -26.62
C LEU A 278 -2.50 12.70 -26.87
N HIS A 279 -2.44 13.57 -25.87
CA HIS A 279 -1.58 14.76 -25.87
C HIS A 279 -0.25 14.39 -25.20
N LEU A 280 0.83 14.38 -25.99
CA LEU A 280 2.17 13.98 -25.54
C LEU A 280 3.08 15.19 -25.26
N ASP A 281 2.51 16.34 -24.97
CA ASP A 281 3.25 17.54 -24.53
C ASP A 281 3.84 17.24 -23.13
N ARG A 282 5.20 17.14 -23.08
CA ARG A 282 5.98 16.67 -21.91
C ARG A 282 6.84 17.80 -21.34
#